data_49973d8f61b2650e012336ffce6dad5b
#
_entry.id   49973d8f61b2650e012336ffce6dad5b
#
_cell.length_a   1.000
_cell.length_b   1.000
_cell.length_c   1.000
_cell.angle_alpha   90.00
_cell.angle_beta   90.00
_cell.angle_gamma   90.00
#
_symmetry.space_group_name_H-M   'P 1'
#
loop_
_entity.id
_entity.type
_entity.pdbx_description
1 polymer ?
#
loop_
_entity_poly.entity_id
_entity_poly.type
_entity_poly.pdbx_seq_one_letter_code
_entity_poly.pdbx_strand_id
1 'polypeptide(L)'
;MDELIEEFFDFSFEEDVTEAMYERDFIFPQSQVEDYVMSLVATPYHHFIDYIYTHYNPKPIETSGIPQISNYEASTLGVCQVLKDRGNPGLECAEIGVALFSDDVARNEGAYFKFGENQVKGASFHGLTHCCWKKWFLTCLGYVYADLDSELRQYLSARTLLRNPFFHIIVSEAVEKDVNIRKYMTGLSLSTQARRSSSCMHFFNVILTQCQIENVPIHSIYFSKDEDSI
;
A
#
# COMPACT_ATOMS: atom_id res chain seq x y z
N MET A 1 -9.49 21.85 -4.45
CA MET A 1 -9.76 20.46 -4.03
C MET A 1 -9.33 19.49 -5.10
N ASP A 2 -9.66 19.75 -6.37
CA ASP A 2 -9.23 18.91 -7.51
C ASP A 2 -7.71 18.91 -7.68
N GLU A 3 -7.06 20.06 -7.49
CA GLU A 3 -5.59 20.21 -7.58
C GLU A 3 -4.84 19.34 -6.55
N LEU A 4 -5.31 19.25 -5.30
CA LEU A 4 -4.69 18.39 -4.27
C LEU A 4 -4.80 16.89 -4.64
N ILE A 5 -5.94 16.47 -5.20
CA ILE A 5 -6.16 15.08 -5.58
C ILE A 5 -5.34 14.74 -6.82
N GLU A 6 -5.29 15.62 -7.81
CA GLU A 6 -4.46 15.46 -9.00
C GLU A 6 -2.99 15.37 -8.61
N GLU A 7 -2.49 16.28 -7.78
CA GLU A 7 -1.13 16.23 -7.23
C GLU A 7 -0.88 14.92 -6.47
N PHE A 8 -1.83 14.46 -5.65
CA PHE A 8 -1.68 13.21 -4.91
C PHE A 8 -1.48 11.98 -5.82
N PHE A 9 -2.17 11.89 -6.94
CA PHE A 9 -2.00 10.77 -7.87
C PHE A 9 -0.72 10.86 -8.70
N ASP A 10 -0.23 12.06 -8.98
CA ASP A 10 0.99 12.31 -9.76
C ASP A 10 2.26 12.36 -8.91
N PHE A 11 2.16 12.63 -7.61
CA PHE A 11 3.30 12.78 -6.72
C PHE A 11 4.10 11.48 -6.56
N SER A 12 5.43 11.57 -6.63
CA SER A 12 6.34 10.44 -6.39
C SER A 12 7.02 10.58 -5.03
N PHE A 13 6.53 9.82 -4.02
CA PHE A 13 7.22 9.71 -2.73
C PHE A 13 8.59 9.01 -2.81
N GLU A 14 8.92 8.45 -3.96
CA GLU A 14 10.14 7.67 -4.19
C GLU A 14 11.35 8.55 -4.50
N GLU A 15 11.12 9.72 -5.10
CA GLU A 15 12.17 10.67 -5.48
C GLU A 15 12.88 11.22 -4.25
N ASP A 16 12.14 11.52 -3.17
CA ASP A 16 12.69 12.02 -1.91
C ASP A 16 13.69 11.05 -1.26
N VAL A 17 13.47 9.73 -1.40
CA VAL A 17 14.41 8.71 -0.86
C VAL A 17 15.72 8.75 -1.63
N THR A 18 15.66 8.94 -2.93
CA THR A 18 16.85 8.96 -3.79
C THR A 18 17.69 10.19 -3.48
N GLU A 19 17.09 11.36 -3.30
CA GLU A 19 17.78 12.59 -2.90
C GLU A 19 18.41 12.45 -1.51
N ALA A 20 17.67 11.96 -0.52
CA ALA A 20 18.15 11.74 0.83
C ALA A 20 19.37 10.81 0.92
N MET A 21 19.53 9.88 -0.02
CA MET A 21 20.68 8.97 -0.08
C MET A 21 21.95 9.64 -0.63
N TYR A 22 21.81 10.64 -1.47
CA TYR A 22 22.93 11.34 -2.11
C TYR A 22 23.38 12.59 -1.35
N GLU A 23 22.49 13.21 -0.57
CA GLU A 23 22.78 14.42 0.19
C GLU A 23 23.04 14.09 1.66
N ARG A 24 24.28 14.24 2.11
CA ARG A 24 24.67 14.02 3.52
C ARG A 24 23.94 14.89 4.53
N ASP A 25 23.40 16.01 4.09
CA ASP A 25 22.75 17.04 4.91
C ASP A 25 21.23 17.15 4.63
N PHE A 26 20.62 16.10 4.02
CA PHE A 26 19.19 16.10 3.76
C PHE A 26 18.42 16.16 5.09
N ILE A 27 17.71 17.25 5.28
CA ILE A 27 16.78 17.42 6.40
C ILE A 27 15.39 17.02 5.89
N PHE A 28 14.87 15.95 6.48
CA PHE A 28 13.52 15.48 6.17
C PHE A 28 12.48 16.60 6.44
N PRO A 29 11.66 17.02 5.45
CA PRO A 29 10.67 18.08 5.60
C PRO A 29 9.42 17.57 6.34
N GLN A 30 9.58 17.07 7.55
CA GLN A 30 8.55 16.37 8.32
C GLN A 30 7.26 17.18 8.44
N SER A 31 7.35 18.47 8.80
CA SER A 31 6.17 19.31 8.97
C SER A 31 5.38 19.51 7.68
N GLN A 32 6.05 19.63 6.54
CA GLN A 32 5.37 19.78 5.24
C GLN A 32 4.64 18.51 4.84
N VAL A 33 5.26 17.34 5.09
CA VAL A 33 4.63 16.04 4.80
C VAL A 33 3.49 15.77 5.77
N GLU A 34 3.62 16.14 7.05
CA GLU A 34 2.52 16.07 8.03
C GLU A 34 1.33 16.94 7.59
N ASP A 35 1.55 18.18 7.21
CA ASP A 35 0.51 19.10 6.71
C ASP A 35 -0.15 18.55 5.46
N TYR A 36 0.63 17.97 4.54
CA TYR A 36 0.10 17.33 3.34
C TYR A 36 -0.76 16.11 3.68
N VAL A 37 -0.30 15.22 4.55
CA VAL A 37 -1.05 14.05 5.02
C VAL A 37 -2.35 14.48 5.69
N MET A 38 -2.32 15.52 6.53
CA MET A 38 -3.52 16.03 7.18
C MET A 38 -4.52 16.62 6.17
N SER A 39 -4.03 17.26 5.11
CA SER A 39 -4.87 17.76 4.02
C SER A 39 -5.52 16.61 3.24
N LEU A 40 -4.78 15.53 2.96
CA LEU A 40 -5.32 14.33 2.32
C LEU A 40 -6.40 13.67 3.19
N VAL A 41 -6.14 13.51 4.49
CA VAL A 41 -7.09 12.88 5.44
C VAL A 41 -8.35 13.73 5.60
N ALA A 42 -8.23 15.05 5.64
CA ALA A 42 -9.35 15.98 5.74
C ALA A 42 -10.21 16.05 4.46
N THR A 43 -9.66 15.65 3.31
CA THR A 43 -10.41 15.62 2.05
C THR A 43 -11.38 14.45 2.04
N PRO A 44 -12.70 14.66 1.79
CA PRO A 44 -13.68 13.58 1.77
C PRO A 44 -13.33 12.47 0.79
N TYR A 45 -13.51 11.22 1.22
CA TYR A 45 -13.04 10.06 0.45
C TYR A 45 -13.74 9.89 -0.89
N HIS A 46 -15.01 10.33 -1.00
CA HIS A 46 -15.73 10.27 -2.27
C HIS A 46 -15.03 11.06 -3.39
N HIS A 47 -14.32 12.15 -3.10
CA HIS A 47 -13.57 12.89 -4.12
C HIS A 47 -12.45 12.05 -4.75
N PHE A 48 -11.78 11.20 -3.96
CA PHE A 48 -10.78 10.27 -4.50
C PHE A 48 -11.43 9.19 -5.37
N ILE A 49 -12.60 8.67 -4.95
CA ILE A 49 -13.34 7.68 -5.74
C ILE A 49 -13.85 8.27 -7.04
N ASP A 50 -14.44 9.47 -7.01
CA ASP A 50 -14.91 10.19 -8.19
C ASP A 50 -13.76 10.49 -9.16
N TYR A 51 -12.59 10.88 -8.63
CA TYR A 51 -11.41 11.15 -9.43
C TYR A 51 -10.93 9.90 -10.17
N ILE A 52 -10.74 8.78 -9.48
CA ILE A 52 -10.30 7.54 -10.13
C ILE A 52 -11.31 7.01 -11.12
N TYR A 53 -12.59 7.26 -10.91
CA TYR A 53 -13.64 6.85 -11.83
C TYR A 53 -13.67 7.70 -13.11
N THR A 54 -13.39 9.01 -13.02
CA THR A 54 -13.64 9.96 -14.11
C THR A 54 -12.38 10.42 -14.87
N HIS A 55 -11.23 10.53 -14.21
CA HIS A 55 -10.07 11.26 -14.77
C HIS A 55 -8.81 10.44 -14.92
N TYR A 56 -8.67 9.33 -14.24
CA TYR A 56 -7.40 8.62 -14.19
C TYR A 56 -7.32 7.47 -15.17
N ASN A 57 -6.20 7.39 -15.91
CA ASN A 57 -5.89 6.26 -16.78
C ASN A 57 -4.80 5.40 -16.13
N PRO A 58 -5.15 4.31 -15.43
CA PRO A 58 -4.20 3.52 -14.66
C PRO A 58 -3.20 2.81 -15.56
N LYS A 59 -1.99 2.61 -15.02
CA LYS A 59 -0.99 1.74 -15.64
C LYS A 59 -1.51 0.29 -15.71
N PRO A 60 -1.04 -0.53 -16.65
CA PRO A 60 -1.39 -1.95 -16.70
C PRO A 60 -1.08 -2.66 -15.38
N ILE A 61 -1.95 -3.58 -14.97
CA ILE A 61 -1.73 -4.41 -13.79
C ILE A 61 -0.62 -5.42 -14.08
N GLU A 62 0.47 -5.30 -13.33
CA GLU A 62 1.54 -6.30 -13.33
C GLU A 62 1.34 -7.31 -12.20
N THR A 63 1.83 -8.54 -12.37
CA THR A 63 1.74 -9.58 -11.33
C THR A 63 2.49 -9.23 -10.05
N SER A 64 3.49 -8.35 -10.13
CA SER A 64 4.23 -7.75 -9.01
C SER A 64 3.37 -6.79 -8.18
N GLY A 65 2.42 -6.10 -8.82
CA GLY A 65 1.47 -5.19 -8.19
C GLY A 65 0.29 -5.88 -7.49
N ILE A 66 0.19 -7.23 -7.56
CA ILE A 66 -0.86 -8.00 -6.89
C ILE A 66 -0.36 -8.45 -5.52
N PRO A 67 -1.00 -8.06 -4.40
CA PRO A 67 -0.50 -8.29 -3.06
C PRO A 67 -0.23 -9.75 -2.70
N GLN A 68 0.81 -9.96 -1.90
CA GLN A 68 1.11 -11.23 -1.23
C GLN A 68 1.70 -10.92 0.15
N ILE A 69 0.86 -10.80 1.15
CA ILE A 69 1.25 -10.56 2.54
C ILE A 69 0.66 -11.63 3.44
N SER A 70 1.25 -11.82 4.61
CA SER A 70 0.72 -12.71 5.65
C SER A 70 0.00 -11.95 6.77
N ASN A 71 0.39 -10.70 7.02
CA ASN A 71 -0.18 -9.84 8.05
C ASN A 71 -0.13 -8.39 7.56
N TYR A 72 -1.28 -7.73 7.53
CA TYR A 72 -1.40 -6.35 7.02
C TYR A 72 -0.66 -5.35 7.91
N GLU A 73 -0.81 -5.43 9.23
CA GLU A 73 -0.18 -4.51 10.17
C GLU A 73 1.35 -4.65 10.14
N ALA A 74 1.87 -5.87 10.11
CA ALA A 74 3.30 -6.11 9.95
C ALA A 74 3.84 -5.57 8.63
N SER A 75 3.03 -5.63 7.55
CA SER A 75 3.42 -5.13 6.22
C SER A 75 3.25 -3.62 6.03
N THR A 76 2.72 -2.92 7.01
CA THR A 76 2.56 -1.45 6.98
C THR A 76 3.29 -0.85 8.18
N LEU A 77 2.61 -0.70 9.32
CA LEU A 77 3.17 -0.09 10.52
C LEU A 77 4.44 -0.81 11.01
N GLY A 78 4.43 -2.14 11.04
CA GLY A 78 5.59 -2.92 11.51
C GLY A 78 6.85 -2.65 10.69
N VAL A 79 6.75 -2.64 9.35
CA VAL A 79 7.86 -2.29 8.46
C VAL A 79 8.34 -0.87 8.71
N CYS A 80 7.41 0.10 8.81
CA CYS A 80 7.76 1.49 9.05
C CYS A 80 8.50 1.68 10.38
N GLN A 81 8.04 1.04 11.45
CA GLN A 81 8.69 1.10 12.76
C GLN A 81 10.08 0.48 12.72
N VAL A 82 10.25 -0.71 12.15
CA VAL A 82 11.56 -1.38 12.05
C VAL A 82 12.59 -0.51 11.32
N LEU A 83 12.20 0.11 10.21
CA LEU A 83 13.10 0.98 9.46
C LEU A 83 13.40 2.28 10.21
N LYS A 84 12.38 2.90 10.82
CA LYS A 84 12.50 4.15 11.58
C LYS A 84 13.37 4.00 12.82
N ASP A 85 13.13 2.98 13.63
CA ASP A 85 13.86 2.72 14.90
C ASP A 85 15.35 2.46 14.66
N ARG A 86 15.71 1.98 13.49
CA ARG A 86 17.11 1.79 13.09
C ARG A 86 17.73 3.01 12.38
N GLY A 87 17.01 4.13 12.29
CA GLY A 87 17.49 5.36 11.64
C GLY A 87 17.48 5.31 10.12
N ASN A 88 16.67 4.42 9.53
CA ASN A 88 16.50 4.26 8.08
C ASN A 88 17.80 4.04 7.27
N PRO A 89 18.71 3.15 7.68
CA PRO A 89 20.01 2.95 7.00
C PRO A 89 19.89 2.20 5.67
N GLY A 90 18.68 1.83 5.28
CA GLY A 90 18.40 0.84 4.24
C GLY A 90 18.68 -0.58 4.71
N LEU A 91 17.64 -1.40 4.80
CA LEU A 91 17.71 -2.80 5.24
C LEU A 91 17.41 -3.76 4.11
N GLU A 92 18.08 -4.92 4.13
CA GLU A 92 17.75 -6.03 3.24
C GLU A 92 16.50 -6.78 3.73
N CYS A 93 15.84 -7.48 2.80
CA CYS A 93 14.61 -8.23 3.14
C CYS A 93 14.80 -9.23 4.30
N ALA A 94 15.98 -9.88 4.39
CA ALA A 94 16.26 -10.83 5.46
C ALA A 94 16.33 -10.13 6.83
N GLU A 95 16.95 -8.96 6.92
CA GLU A 95 17.07 -8.17 8.14
C GLU A 95 15.70 -7.69 8.63
N ILE A 96 14.85 -7.22 7.71
CA ILE A 96 13.47 -6.83 8.02
C ILE A 96 12.66 -8.05 8.44
N GLY A 97 12.82 -9.19 7.75
CA GLY A 97 12.17 -10.44 8.10
C GLY A 97 12.51 -10.90 9.51
N VAL A 98 13.78 -10.85 9.91
CA VAL A 98 14.20 -11.17 11.27
C VAL A 98 13.58 -10.22 12.30
N ALA A 99 13.56 -8.90 12.00
CA ALA A 99 13.03 -7.92 12.93
C ALA A 99 11.51 -8.02 13.14
N LEU A 100 10.76 -8.43 12.10
CA LEU A 100 9.30 -8.56 12.15
C LEU A 100 8.82 -9.93 12.64
N PHE A 101 9.71 -10.94 12.69
CA PHE A 101 9.33 -12.26 13.17
C PHE A 101 9.27 -12.26 14.70
N SER A 102 8.09 -12.55 15.25
CA SER A 102 7.86 -12.59 16.69
C SER A 102 8.00 -13.98 17.32
N ASP A 103 8.24 -15.00 16.49
CA ASP A 103 8.30 -16.39 16.97
C ASP A 103 9.70 -16.73 17.46
N ASP A 104 9.81 -17.41 18.61
CA ASP A 104 11.06 -17.95 19.18
C ASP A 104 11.67 -19.11 18.37
N VAL A 105 11.04 -19.46 17.23
CA VAL A 105 11.51 -20.54 16.35
C VAL A 105 12.51 -20.00 15.35
N ALA A 106 13.76 -20.37 15.51
CA ALA A 106 14.80 -20.06 14.53
C ALA A 106 14.44 -20.63 13.14
N ARG A 107 14.40 -19.78 12.14
CA ARG A 107 14.14 -20.14 10.74
C ARG A 107 15.41 -19.97 9.91
N ASN A 108 15.45 -20.57 8.74
CA ASN A 108 16.56 -20.36 7.83
C ASN A 108 16.49 -18.96 7.18
N GLU A 109 17.63 -18.45 6.72
CA GLU A 109 17.76 -17.13 6.11
C GLU A 109 16.80 -16.91 4.94
N GLY A 110 16.58 -17.94 4.10
CA GLY A 110 15.65 -17.85 2.97
C GLY A 110 14.19 -17.63 3.40
N ALA A 111 13.79 -18.16 4.57
CA ALA A 111 12.44 -17.93 5.11
C ALA A 111 12.30 -16.49 5.63
N TYR A 112 13.31 -15.96 6.32
CA TYR A 112 13.34 -14.56 6.73
C TYR A 112 13.32 -13.60 5.54
N PHE A 113 14.16 -13.88 4.54
CA PHE A 113 14.21 -13.09 3.30
C PHE A 113 12.82 -13.03 2.64
N LYS A 114 12.18 -14.21 2.44
CA LYS A 114 10.89 -14.26 1.74
C LYS A 114 9.77 -13.60 2.53
N PHE A 115 9.79 -13.73 3.85
CA PHE A 115 8.83 -13.05 4.71
C PHE A 115 9.04 -11.53 4.64
N GLY A 116 10.26 -11.04 4.85
CA GLY A 116 10.56 -9.61 4.77
C GLY A 116 10.24 -9.01 3.40
N GLU A 117 10.59 -9.71 2.30
CA GLU A 117 10.24 -9.30 0.93
C GLU A 117 8.73 -9.07 0.77
N ASN A 118 7.91 -9.98 1.28
CA ASN A 118 6.45 -9.83 1.19
C ASN A 118 5.95 -8.63 2.02
N GLN A 119 6.52 -8.42 3.22
CA GLN A 119 6.08 -7.32 4.09
C GLN A 119 6.46 -5.96 3.51
N VAL A 120 7.71 -5.76 3.06
CA VAL A 120 8.13 -4.46 2.49
C VAL A 120 7.40 -4.13 1.19
N LYS A 121 7.06 -5.14 0.37
CA LYS A 121 6.20 -4.94 -0.80
C LYS A 121 4.79 -4.51 -0.39
N GLY A 122 4.27 -5.02 0.74
CA GLY A 122 3.01 -4.55 1.30
C GLY A 122 3.05 -3.05 1.63
N ALA A 123 4.10 -2.61 2.32
CA ALA A 123 4.32 -1.18 2.60
C ALA A 123 4.47 -0.34 1.32
N SER A 124 5.14 -0.87 0.29
CA SER A 124 5.34 -0.14 -0.97
C SER A 124 4.05 0.09 -1.76
N PHE A 125 3.00 -0.74 -1.58
CA PHE A 125 1.70 -0.48 -2.19
C PHE A 125 1.05 0.82 -1.69
N HIS A 126 1.43 1.25 -0.50
CA HIS A 126 1.02 2.52 0.09
C HIS A 126 2.01 3.67 -0.17
N GLY A 127 3.11 3.42 -0.87
CA GLY A 127 4.18 4.39 -1.02
C GLY A 127 4.99 4.66 0.28
N LEU A 128 4.90 3.78 1.29
CA LEU A 128 5.59 3.96 2.57
C LEU A 128 7.07 3.57 2.52
N THR A 129 7.44 2.72 1.58
CA THR A 129 8.82 2.25 1.40
C THR A 129 9.22 2.25 -0.07
N HIS A 130 10.50 2.46 -0.30
CA HIS A 130 11.13 2.39 -1.61
C HIS A 130 12.36 1.49 -1.59
N CYS A 131 12.57 0.72 -2.66
CA CYS A 131 13.72 -0.16 -2.82
C CYS A 131 14.80 0.50 -3.67
N CYS A 132 15.97 0.75 -3.08
CA CYS A 132 17.14 1.23 -3.80
C CYS A 132 18.32 0.29 -3.55
N TRP A 133 18.97 -0.23 -4.62
CA TRP A 133 20.12 -1.14 -4.56
C TRP A 133 19.94 -2.34 -3.64
N LYS A 134 18.76 -2.99 -3.74
CA LYS A 134 18.34 -4.15 -2.93
C LYS A 134 18.09 -3.86 -1.45
N LYS A 135 18.18 -2.63 -1.03
CA LYS A 135 17.83 -2.18 0.31
C LYS A 135 16.51 -1.41 0.30
N TRP A 136 15.76 -1.55 1.35
CA TRP A 136 14.48 -0.87 1.54
C TRP A 136 14.63 0.28 2.52
N PHE A 137 14.05 1.41 2.15
CA PHE A 137 14.09 2.66 2.91
C PHE A 137 12.66 3.14 3.15
N LEU A 138 12.44 3.89 4.22
CA LEU A 138 11.22 4.67 4.37
C LEU A 138 11.23 5.85 3.40
N THR A 139 10.07 6.10 2.80
CA THR A 139 9.77 7.39 2.18
C THR A 139 9.41 8.43 3.24
N CYS A 140 9.30 9.68 2.85
CA CYS A 140 8.79 10.74 3.72
C CYS A 140 7.41 10.39 4.29
N LEU A 141 6.53 9.82 3.45
CA LEU A 141 5.23 9.33 3.87
C LEU A 141 5.33 8.21 4.92
N GLY A 142 6.28 7.29 4.75
CA GLY A 142 6.52 6.19 5.69
C GLY A 142 6.95 6.66 7.07
N TYR A 143 7.75 7.72 7.15
CA TYR A 143 8.13 8.35 8.42
C TYR A 143 6.92 8.91 9.17
N VAL A 144 6.08 9.69 8.47
CA VAL A 144 4.88 10.29 9.06
C VAL A 144 3.88 9.19 9.43
N TYR A 145 3.67 8.21 8.56
CA TYR A 145 2.75 7.08 8.79
C TYR A 145 3.06 6.33 10.09
N ALA A 146 4.34 6.15 10.44
CA ALA A 146 4.75 5.45 11.65
C ALA A 146 4.29 6.15 12.94
N ASP A 147 4.09 7.47 12.91
CA ASP A 147 3.69 8.29 14.06
C ASP A 147 2.18 8.56 14.13
N LEU A 148 1.44 8.31 13.05
CA LEU A 148 -0.01 8.51 13.03
C LEU A 148 -0.72 7.56 14.02
N ASP A 149 -1.85 7.97 14.55
CA ASP A 149 -2.76 7.08 15.27
C ASP A 149 -3.46 6.11 14.30
N SER A 150 -4.21 5.16 14.85
CA SER A 150 -4.84 4.10 14.05
C SER A 150 -5.93 4.62 13.12
N GLU A 151 -6.63 5.68 13.49
CA GLU A 151 -7.70 6.27 12.69
C GLU A 151 -7.11 7.01 11.48
N LEU A 152 -6.11 7.86 11.70
CA LEU A 152 -5.40 8.57 10.64
C LEU A 152 -4.69 7.60 9.69
N ARG A 153 -4.09 6.51 10.21
CA ARG A 153 -3.50 5.45 9.38
C ARG A 153 -4.56 4.78 8.50
N GLN A 154 -5.74 4.48 9.03
CA GLN A 154 -6.85 3.91 8.26
C GLN A 154 -7.23 4.85 7.09
N TYR A 155 -7.42 6.14 7.37
CA TYR A 155 -7.80 7.14 6.38
C TYR A 155 -6.74 7.28 5.28
N LEU A 156 -5.48 7.42 5.68
CA LEU A 156 -4.37 7.55 4.75
C LEU A 156 -4.17 6.29 3.91
N SER A 157 -4.23 5.11 4.55
CA SER A 157 -4.08 3.83 3.85
C SER A 157 -5.12 3.62 2.76
N ALA A 158 -6.38 3.94 3.02
CA ALA A 158 -7.43 3.81 2.03
C ALA A 158 -7.18 4.69 0.79
N ARG A 159 -6.66 5.90 0.98
CA ARG A 159 -6.33 6.83 -0.11
C ARG A 159 -5.11 6.37 -0.89
N THR A 160 -4.03 6.02 -0.21
CA THR A 160 -2.77 5.63 -0.86
C THR A 160 -2.90 4.35 -1.70
N LEU A 161 -3.75 3.40 -1.30
CA LEU A 161 -4.02 2.20 -2.08
C LEU A 161 -4.62 2.50 -3.46
N LEU A 162 -5.40 3.56 -3.59
CA LEU A 162 -6.00 3.95 -4.88
C LEU A 162 -4.96 4.36 -5.93
N ARG A 163 -3.72 4.64 -5.54
CA ARG A 163 -2.61 4.92 -6.47
C ARG A 163 -2.08 3.67 -7.16
N ASN A 164 -2.25 2.49 -6.56
CA ASN A 164 -1.82 1.23 -7.16
C ASN A 164 -2.83 0.80 -8.25
N PRO A 165 -2.38 0.51 -9.49
CA PRO A 165 -3.25 0.16 -10.61
C PRO A 165 -4.21 -1.00 -10.33
N PHE A 166 -3.80 -2.00 -9.53
CA PHE A 166 -4.65 -3.14 -9.19
C PHE A 166 -5.88 -2.72 -8.37
N PHE A 167 -5.68 -1.92 -7.32
CA PHE A 167 -6.79 -1.43 -6.50
C PHE A 167 -7.60 -0.37 -7.25
N HIS A 168 -6.93 0.53 -7.94
CA HIS A 168 -7.55 1.59 -8.71
C HIS A 168 -8.61 1.06 -9.70
N ILE A 169 -8.21 0.14 -10.58
CA ILE A 169 -9.11 -0.41 -11.61
C ILE A 169 -10.30 -1.11 -10.96
N ILE A 170 -10.06 -1.94 -9.96
CA ILE A 170 -11.10 -2.74 -9.31
C ILE A 170 -12.08 -1.84 -8.55
N VAL A 171 -11.59 -0.83 -7.83
CA VAL A 171 -12.44 0.11 -7.10
C VAL A 171 -13.24 1.00 -8.06
N SER A 172 -12.62 1.48 -9.13
CA SER A 172 -13.31 2.26 -10.16
C SER A 172 -14.47 1.47 -10.79
N GLU A 173 -14.27 0.17 -11.08
CA GLU A 173 -15.34 -0.68 -11.62
C GLU A 173 -16.43 -0.98 -10.56
N ALA A 174 -16.03 -1.07 -9.29
CA ALA A 174 -16.97 -1.32 -8.19
C ALA A 174 -17.91 -0.12 -7.89
N VAL A 175 -17.68 1.03 -8.49
CA VAL A 175 -18.66 2.15 -8.46
C VAL A 175 -19.95 1.77 -9.19
N GLU A 176 -19.87 0.93 -10.23
CA GLU A 176 -21.01 0.58 -11.07
C GLU A 176 -21.61 -0.82 -10.82
N LYS A 177 -20.79 -1.78 -10.40
CA LYS A 177 -21.17 -3.19 -10.28
C LYS A 177 -20.33 -3.99 -9.33
N ASP A 178 -20.81 -5.18 -8.94
CA ASP A 178 -20.03 -6.15 -8.17
C ASP A 178 -18.81 -6.65 -8.96
N VAL A 179 -17.66 -6.75 -8.30
CA VAL A 179 -16.38 -7.07 -8.94
C VAL A 179 -15.73 -8.31 -8.34
N ASN A 180 -15.52 -9.33 -9.18
CA ASN A 180 -14.67 -10.46 -8.84
C ASN A 180 -13.21 -10.14 -9.17
N ILE A 181 -12.36 -10.00 -8.14
CA ILE A 181 -10.95 -9.64 -8.29
C ILE A 181 -10.15 -10.66 -9.10
N ARG A 182 -10.62 -11.89 -9.23
CA ARG A 182 -9.97 -12.94 -10.03
C ARG A 182 -9.73 -12.50 -11.48
N LYS A 183 -10.65 -11.75 -12.07
CA LYS A 183 -10.55 -11.24 -13.45
C LYS A 183 -9.29 -10.37 -13.68
N TYR A 184 -8.77 -9.75 -12.62
CA TYR A 184 -7.62 -8.84 -12.65
C TYR A 184 -6.31 -9.51 -12.20
N MET A 185 -6.36 -10.77 -11.77
CA MET A 185 -5.20 -11.56 -11.37
C MET A 185 -4.60 -12.34 -12.55
N THR A 186 -4.67 -11.75 -13.75
CA THR A 186 -4.15 -12.36 -14.99
C THR A 186 -2.64 -12.57 -14.89
N GLY A 187 -2.14 -13.63 -15.54
CA GLY A 187 -0.72 -14.01 -15.46
C GLY A 187 -0.36 -14.86 -14.24
N LEU A 188 -1.25 -15.01 -13.26
CA LEU A 188 -1.09 -15.93 -12.13
C LEU A 188 -1.82 -17.25 -12.38
N SER A 189 -1.21 -18.38 -11.96
CA SER A 189 -1.91 -19.68 -11.95
C SER A 189 -3.10 -19.64 -10.98
N LEU A 190 -4.13 -20.46 -11.23
CA LEU A 190 -5.34 -20.55 -10.39
C LEU A 190 -5.03 -20.79 -8.90
N SER A 191 -4.03 -21.65 -8.61
CA SER A 191 -3.60 -21.93 -7.26
C SER A 191 -2.94 -20.69 -6.60
N THR A 192 -2.20 -19.91 -7.38
CA THR A 192 -1.59 -18.65 -6.90
C THR A 192 -2.64 -17.58 -6.70
N GLN A 193 -3.63 -17.44 -7.58
CA GLN A 193 -4.76 -16.54 -7.42
C GLN A 193 -5.51 -16.82 -6.11
N ALA A 194 -5.88 -18.10 -5.89
CA ALA A 194 -6.57 -18.51 -4.66
C ALA A 194 -5.74 -18.25 -3.39
N ARG A 195 -4.41 -18.44 -3.44
CA ARG A 195 -3.52 -18.17 -2.33
C ARG A 195 -3.37 -16.68 -2.03
N ARG A 196 -3.32 -15.83 -3.08
CA ARG A 196 -3.18 -14.37 -2.93
C ARG A 196 -4.51 -13.67 -2.65
N SER A 197 -5.65 -14.30 -2.89
CA SER A 197 -6.96 -13.67 -2.69
C SER A 197 -7.15 -13.14 -1.27
N SER A 198 -6.74 -13.91 -0.25
CA SER A 198 -6.79 -13.45 1.14
C SER A 198 -5.97 -12.18 1.37
N SER A 199 -4.75 -12.12 0.82
CA SER A 199 -3.91 -10.91 0.89
C SER A 199 -4.59 -9.71 0.22
N CYS A 200 -5.12 -9.91 -1.00
CA CYS A 200 -5.83 -8.86 -1.72
C CYS A 200 -7.04 -8.34 -0.92
N MET A 201 -7.83 -9.26 -0.34
CA MET A 201 -9.01 -8.88 0.44
C MET A 201 -8.66 -8.11 1.72
N HIS A 202 -7.50 -8.34 2.35
CA HIS A 202 -7.05 -7.49 3.46
C HIS A 202 -6.90 -6.03 3.04
N PHE A 203 -6.31 -5.76 1.89
CA PHE A 203 -6.19 -4.39 1.36
C PHE A 203 -7.54 -3.81 0.92
N PHE A 204 -8.38 -4.59 0.22
CA PHE A 204 -9.71 -4.11 -0.15
C PHE A 204 -10.57 -3.81 1.08
N ASN A 205 -10.44 -4.56 2.16
CA ASN A 205 -11.17 -4.27 3.39
C ASN A 205 -10.81 -2.90 3.98
N VAL A 206 -9.57 -2.42 3.82
CA VAL A 206 -9.19 -1.05 4.22
C VAL A 206 -9.98 -0.02 3.41
N ILE A 207 -10.07 -0.20 2.10
CA ILE A 207 -10.83 0.68 1.19
C ILE A 207 -12.33 0.63 1.52
N LEU A 208 -12.89 -0.58 1.64
CA LEU A 208 -14.31 -0.79 1.91
C LEU A 208 -14.71 -0.24 3.29
N THR A 209 -13.85 -0.41 4.30
CA THR A 209 -14.06 0.19 5.63
C THR A 209 -14.11 1.71 5.53
N GLN A 210 -13.24 2.33 4.74
CA GLN A 210 -13.26 3.78 4.55
C GLN A 210 -14.53 4.25 3.83
N CYS A 211 -14.96 3.50 2.80
CA CYS A 211 -16.23 3.77 2.13
C CYS A 211 -17.40 3.71 3.13
N GLN A 212 -17.41 2.75 4.05
CA GLN A 212 -18.45 2.65 5.08
C GLN A 212 -18.40 3.81 6.07
N ILE A 213 -17.22 4.19 6.55
CA ILE A 213 -17.03 5.31 7.49
C ILE A 213 -17.57 6.62 6.91
N GLU A 214 -17.27 6.90 5.65
CA GLU A 214 -17.65 8.15 4.98
C GLU A 214 -18.94 8.02 4.14
N ASN A 215 -19.66 6.90 4.23
CA ASN A 215 -20.90 6.64 3.48
C ASN A 215 -20.76 6.79 1.95
N VAL A 216 -19.63 6.38 1.40
CA VAL A 216 -19.38 6.34 -0.05
C VAL A 216 -19.98 5.07 -0.62
N PRO A 217 -20.97 5.15 -1.55
CA PRO A 217 -21.59 3.96 -2.13
C PRO A 217 -20.60 3.24 -3.05
N ILE A 218 -20.44 1.93 -2.83
CA ILE A 218 -19.63 1.06 -3.66
C ILE A 218 -20.22 -0.35 -3.66
N HIS A 219 -20.16 -1.02 -4.79
CA HIS A 219 -20.59 -2.41 -4.93
C HIS A 219 -19.60 -3.39 -4.31
N SER A 220 -20.01 -4.66 -4.23
CA SER A 220 -19.19 -5.70 -3.59
C SER A 220 -17.91 -5.99 -4.38
N ILE A 221 -16.79 -6.07 -3.65
CA ILE A 221 -15.52 -6.58 -4.16
C ILE A 221 -15.27 -7.92 -3.49
N TYR A 222 -15.11 -8.99 -4.28
CA TYR A 222 -15.01 -10.35 -3.77
C TYR A 222 -14.07 -11.22 -4.61
N PHE A 223 -13.75 -12.42 -4.11
CA PHE A 223 -13.04 -13.44 -4.84
C PHE A 223 -13.90 -14.70 -4.95
N SER A 224 -14.17 -15.15 -6.17
CA SER A 224 -14.78 -16.45 -6.44
C SER A 224 -13.92 -17.27 -7.42
N LYS A 225 -13.89 -18.59 -7.20
CA LYS A 225 -13.23 -19.53 -8.12
C LYS A 225 -14.11 -19.87 -9.33
N ASP A 226 -15.41 -19.71 -9.21
CA ASP A 226 -16.38 -20.03 -10.23
C ASP A 226 -16.45 -18.88 -11.25
N GLU A 227 -16.37 -19.21 -12.54
CA GLU A 227 -16.43 -18.23 -13.64
C GLU A 227 -17.86 -17.72 -13.87
N ASP A 228 -18.86 -18.50 -13.43
CA ASP A 228 -20.28 -18.28 -13.74
C ASP A 228 -21.06 -17.49 -12.66
N SER A 229 -20.38 -16.89 -11.68
CA SER A 229 -21.04 -16.05 -10.67
C SER A 229 -21.03 -14.58 -11.12
N ILE A 230 -21.75 -14.28 -12.18
CA ILE A 230 -22.06 -12.92 -12.65
C ILE A 230 -23.57 -12.81 -12.84
#